data_91c365ddc2dd0e2a0d39fbd0b0e10be4
#
_entry.id   91c365ddc2dd0e2a0d39fbd0b0e10be4
#
_cell.length_a   1.000
_cell.length_b   1.000
_cell.length_c   1.000
_cell.angle_alpha   90.00
_cell.angle_beta   90.00
_cell.angle_gamma   90.00
#
_symmetry.space_group_name_H-M   'P 1'
#
loop_
_entity.id
_entity.type
_entity.pdbx_description
1 polymer ?
#
loop_
_entity_poly.entity_id
_entity_poly.type
_entity_poly.pdbx_seq_one_letter_code
_entity_poly.pdbx_strand_id
1 'polypeptide(L)'
;HPDYEYFETNIRGAENVTAFAEKHNINKILFTSSIAPYGAAEELKEETTLPTPSTPYGISKLVAEKIHQMWQVKDEKRELTIVRPGIVYGKGEHGNMTRLYKGMKGHYFMYTGRKDTIKASIYVKELVLFFKYRMMDNSFPGTDIFNCTFEPAYNIEQICETMKKATGLKYRIPLIPGGLLMTAATILGPIGGKKVGIHPARVKKLMVSTNICGKKLAACGYTFHYSFEDTFKDWLNDCNGQGLF
;
A
#
# COMPACT_ATOMS: atom_id res chain seq x y z
N HIS A 1 -6.20 13.51 9.16
CA HIS A 1 -5.08 14.32 9.68
C HIS A 1 -4.97 15.60 8.86
N PRO A 2 -4.69 16.76 9.49
CA PRO A 2 -4.33 17.98 8.79
C PRO A 2 -3.04 17.77 7.95
N ASP A 3 -2.94 18.45 6.83
CA ASP A 3 -1.84 18.23 5.88
C ASP A 3 -0.45 18.49 6.50
N TYR A 4 -0.32 19.44 7.41
CA TYR A 4 0.94 19.76 8.08
C TYR A 4 1.47 18.61 8.95
N GLU A 5 0.61 17.74 9.52
CA GLU A 5 1.05 16.59 10.31
C GLU A 5 1.87 15.61 9.49
N TYR A 6 1.56 15.46 8.19
CA TYR A 6 2.37 14.63 7.30
C TYR A 6 3.78 15.20 7.13
N PHE A 7 3.91 16.51 7.03
CA PHE A 7 5.22 17.15 6.89
C PHE A 7 6.02 17.07 8.18
N GLU A 8 5.42 17.39 9.32
CA GLU A 8 6.06 17.24 10.63
C GLU A 8 6.52 15.82 10.89
N THR A 9 5.66 14.84 10.67
CA THR A 9 6.00 13.44 10.97
C THR A 9 7.00 12.87 9.97
N ASN A 10 6.78 13.04 8.67
CA ASN A 10 7.60 12.36 7.67
C ASN A 10 8.89 13.11 7.36
N ILE A 11 8.86 14.43 7.21
CA ILE A 11 10.04 15.21 6.82
C ILE A 11 10.94 15.44 8.04
N ARG A 12 10.42 16.02 9.12
CA ARG A 12 11.17 16.20 10.36
C ARG A 12 11.63 14.89 10.98
N GLY A 13 10.79 13.85 10.89
CA GLY A 13 11.16 12.50 11.28
C GLY A 13 12.36 11.98 10.50
N ALA A 14 12.40 12.18 9.18
CA ALA A 14 13.53 11.80 8.34
C ALA A 14 14.82 12.59 8.70
N GLU A 15 14.72 13.90 8.92
CA GLU A 15 15.84 14.74 9.38
C GLU A 15 16.40 14.24 10.71
N ASN A 16 15.53 13.97 11.68
CA ASN A 16 15.94 13.49 13.00
C ASN A 16 16.62 12.12 12.94
N VAL A 17 16.05 11.19 12.14
CA VAL A 17 16.62 9.83 11.97
C VAL A 17 17.98 9.89 11.31
N THR A 18 18.13 10.68 10.24
CA THR A 18 19.43 10.79 9.54
C THR A 18 20.48 11.50 10.38
N ALA A 19 20.11 12.56 11.12
CA ALA A 19 21.01 13.23 12.06
C ALA A 19 21.44 12.30 13.22
N PHE A 20 20.50 11.50 13.74
CA PHE A 20 20.81 10.49 14.76
C PHE A 20 21.77 9.43 14.20
N ALA A 21 21.53 8.94 12.99
CA ALA A 21 22.37 7.96 12.33
C ALA A 21 23.80 8.49 12.12
N GLU A 22 23.94 9.75 11.70
CA GLU A 22 25.26 10.41 11.57
C GLU A 22 25.98 10.52 12.91
N LYS A 23 25.29 11.00 13.94
CA LYS A 23 25.85 11.17 15.29
C LYS A 23 26.35 9.86 15.91
N HIS A 24 25.69 8.74 15.60
CA HIS A 24 26.00 7.43 16.19
C HIS A 24 26.72 6.47 15.24
N ASN A 25 27.22 6.97 14.10
CA ASN A 25 27.92 6.16 13.09
C ASN A 25 27.11 4.93 12.62
N ILE A 26 25.78 5.10 12.47
CA ILE A 26 24.91 4.06 11.93
C ILE A 26 25.02 4.11 10.40
N ASN A 27 25.40 2.98 9.80
CA ASN A 27 25.66 2.90 8.37
C ASN A 27 24.53 2.22 7.57
N LYS A 28 23.47 1.76 8.23
CA LYS A 28 22.36 1.07 7.56
C LYS A 28 21.02 1.62 7.99
N ILE A 29 20.21 2.07 7.02
CA ILE A 29 18.84 2.54 7.24
C ILE A 29 17.89 1.81 6.26
N LEU A 30 16.76 1.33 6.77
CA LEU A 30 15.61 0.96 5.98
C LEU A 30 14.50 1.98 6.25
N PHE A 31 14.07 2.66 5.18
CA PHE A 31 13.00 3.64 5.25
C PHE A 31 11.71 3.11 4.63
N THR A 32 10.65 3.05 5.42
CA THR A 32 9.32 2.69 4.93
C THR A 32 8.64 3.91 4.32
N SER A 33 8.70 3.99 3.00
CA SER A 33 7.97 4.96 2.18
C SER A 33 6.54 4.46 1.85
N SER A 34 6.09 4.65 0.65
CA SER A 34 4.77 4.24 0.13
C SER A 34 4.79 4.24 -1.40
N ILE A 35 3.79 3.62 -2.03
CA ILE A 35 3.50 3.82 -3.45
C ILE A 35 2.87 5.19 -3.75
N ALA A 36 2.44 5.94 -2.73
CA ALA A 36 1.81 7.26 -2.88
C ALA A 36 2.67 8.31 -3.62
N PRO A 37 4.02 8.31 -3.56
CA PRO A 37 4.87 9.13 -4.40
C PRO A 37 4.64 8.99 -5.91
N TYR A 38 4.19 7.84 -6.40
CA TYR A 38 3.90 7.66 -7.83
C TYR A 38 2.65 8.40 -8.31
N GLY A 39 1.76 8.79 -7.40
CA GLY A 39 0.42 9.26 -7.75
C GLY A 39 -0.51 8.11 -8.16
N ALA A 40 -1.75 8.44 -8.50
CA ALA A 40 -2.75 7.47 -8.96
C ALA A 40 -2.78 7.45 -10.49
N ALA A 41 -2.50 6.30 -11.10
CA ALA A 41 -2.54 6.11 -12.55
C ALA A 41 -2.77 4.64 -12.91
N GLU A 42 -3.36 4.41 -14.09
CA GLU A 42 -3.59 3.05 -14.63
C GLU A 42 -2.29 2.41 -15.14
N GLU A 43 -1.31 3.23 -15.56
CA GLU A 43 -0.06 2.72 -16.10
C GLU A 43 0.75 2.00 -15.02
N LEU A 44 1.48 0.98 -15.46
CA LEU A 44 2.43 0.27 -14.62
C LEU A 44 3.51 1.21 -14.10
N LYS A 45 3.74 1.18 -12.79
CA LYS A 45 4.80 1.95 -12.12
C LYS A 45 5.88 1.00 -11.61
N GLU A 46 7.11 1.28 -12.00
CA GLU A 46 8.32 0.60 -11.57
C GLU A 46 9.15 1.52 -10.67
N GLU A 47 10.19 1.00 -10.04
CA GLU A 47 11.08 1.78 -9.16
C GLU A 47 11.76 2.94 -9.88
N THR A 48 11.96 2.81 -11.20
CA THR A 48 12.53 3.84 -12.09
C THR A 48 11.52 4.88 -12.54
N THR A 49 10.22 4.65 -12.34
CA THR A 49 9.17 5.61 -12.72
C THR A 49 9.34 6.91 -11.94
N LEU A 50 9.33 8.04 -12.66
CA LEU A 50 9.40 9.37 -12.03
C LEU A 50 8.21 9.58 -11.09
N PRO A 51 8.44 9.87 -9.79
CA PRO A 51 7.37 10.15 -8.85
C PRO A 51 6.62 11.43 -9.21
N THR A 52 5.28 11.34 -9.19
CA THR A 52 4.36 12.47 -9.45
C THR A 52 3.26 12.49 -8.38
N PRO A 53 3.62 12.74 -7.11
CA PRO A 53 2.67 12.68 -6.00
C PRO A 53 1.59 13.75 -6.13
N SER A 54 0.33 13.36 -5.90
CA SER A 54 -0.84 14.24 -5.98
C SER A 54 -1.50 14.51 -4.62
N THR A 55 -0.88 14.06 -3.54
CA THR A 55 -1.40 14.22 -2.17
C THR A 55 -0.31 14.73 -1.23
N PRO A 56 -0.66 15.51 -0.17
CA PRO A 56 0.31 15.93 0.85
C PRO A 56 1.09 14.77 1.46
N TYR A 57 0.43 13.64 1.71
CA TYR A 57 1.08 12.42 2.16
C TYR A 57 2.13 11.90 1.16
N GLY A 58 1.77 11.79 -0.12
CA GLY A 58 2.71 11.31 -1.15
C GLY A 58 3.90 12.26 -1.32
N ILE A 59 3.66 13.59 -1.26
CA ILE A 59 4.71 14.61 -1.30
C ILE A 59 5.65 14.46 -0.10
N SER A 60 5.11 14.37 1.12
CA SER A 60 5.93 14.25 2.33
C SER A 60 6.78 12.98 2.36
N LYS A 61 6.26 11.85 1.85
CA LYS A 61 7.03 10.61 1.71
C LYS A 61 8.14 10.75 0.68
N LEU A 62 7.89 11.39 -0.46
CA LEU A 62 8.93 11.64 -1.46
C LEU A 62 10.06 12.52 -0.92
N VAL A 63 9.71 13.60 -0.20
CA VAL A 63 10.74 14.46 0.42
C VAL A 63 11.55 13.68 1.44
N ALA A 64 10.91 12.86 2.26
CA ALA A 64 11.61 12.00 3.23
C ALA A 64 12.54 10.99 2.53
N GLU A 65 12.16 10.40 1.39
CA GLU A 65 13.07 9.58 0.58
C GLU A 65 14.32 10.36 0.17
N LYS A 66 14.16 11.62 -0.28
CA LYS A 66 15.28 12.46 -0.70
C LYS A 66 16.22 12.80 0.47
N ILE A 67 15.70 13.06 1.66
CA ILE A 67 16.50 13.29 2.87
C ILE A 67 17.35 12.05 3.19
N HIS A 68 16.76 10.85 3.15
CA HIS A 68 17.53 9.62 3.38
C HIS A 68 18.56 9.37 2.28
N GLN A 69 18.24 9.66 1.01
CA GLN A 69 19.20 9.55 -0.09
C GLN A 69 20.38 10.53 0.09
N MET A 70 20.11 11.77 0.52
CA MET A 70 21.18 12.74 0.84
C MET A 70 22.05 12.28 2.01
N TRP A 71 21.50 11.58 2.99
CA TRP A 71 22.29 10.96 4.05
C TRP A 71 23.20 9.86 3.48
N GLN A 72 22.68 9.01 2.61
CA GLN A 72 23.44 7.88 2.06
C GLN A 72 24.62 8.34 1.20
N VAL A 73 24.45 9.31 0.30
CA VAL A 73 25.50 9.75 -0.64
C VAL A 73 26.70 10.45 0.01
N LYS A 74 26.61 10.81 1.29
CA LYS A 74 27.74 11.38 2.05
C LYS A 74 28.83 10.36 2.40
N ASP A 75 28.53 9.06 2.36
CA ASP A 75 29.47 7.99 2.67
C ASP A 75 29.10 6.73 1.87
N GLU A 76 30.00 6.25 1.04
CA GLU A 76 29.82 5.06 0.19
C GLU A 76 29.59 3.76 0.97
N LYS A 77 29.97 3.72 2.25
CA LYS A 77 29.73 2.58 3.15
C LYS A 77 28.30 2.52 3.66
N ARG A 78 27.53 3.59 3.48
CA ARG A 78 26.14 3.63 3.95
C ARG A 78 25.21 2.82 3.05
N GLU A 79 24.31 2.11 3.68
CA GLU A 79 23.29 1.28 3.04
C GLU A 79 21.91 1.89 3.29
N LEU A 80 21.19 2.20 2.24
CA LEU A 80 19.83 2.71 2.31
C LEU A 80 18.89 1.81 1.53
N THR A 81 17.94 1.19 2.22
CA THR A 81 16.83 0.52 1.57
C THR A 81 15.57 1.36 1.70
N ILE A 82 15.00 1.79 0.59
CA ILE A 82 13.70 2.46 0.55
C ILE A 82 12.66 1.44 0.10
N VAL A 83 11.65 1.19 0.92
CA VAL A 83 10.54 0.32 0.58
C VAL A 83 9.29 1.15 0.30
N ARG A 84 8.64 0.90 -0.85
CA ARG A 84 7.37 1.51 -1.26
C ARG A 84 6.28 0.45 -1.23
N PRO A 85 5.70 0.16 -0.06
CA PRO A 85 4.65 -0.84 0.03
C PRO A 85 3.37 -0.37 -0.66
N GLY A 86 2.67 -1.32 -1.30
CA GLY A 86 1.28 -1.19 -1.68
C GLY A 86 0.36 -1.12 -0.47
N ILE A 87 -0.89 -1.57 -0.61
CA ILE A 87 -1.80 -1.68 0.53
C ILE A 87 -1.26 -2.76 1.48
N VAL A 88 -0.77 -2.34 2.65
CA VAL A 88 -0.34 -3.28 3.70
C VAL A 88 -1.56 -3.80 4.42
N TYR A 89 -1.67 -5.14 4.55
CA TYR A 89 -2.80 -5.78 5.22
C TYR A 89 -2.35 -6.90 6.16
N GLY A 90 -3.22 -7.26 7.09
CA GLY A 90 -3.01 -8.26 8.12
C GLY A 90 -3.72 -7.89 9.41
N LYS A 91 -3.51 -8.65 10.49
CA LYS A 91 -4.12 -8.39 11.79
C LYS A 91 -3.85 -6.96 12.28
N GLY A 92 -4.91 -6.28 12.71
CA GLY A 92 -4.84 -4.88 13.17
C GLY A 92 -4.91 -3.84 12.05
N GLU A 93 -5.10 -4.25 10.79
CA GLU A 93 -5.39 -3.31 9.71
C GLU A 93 -6.82 -2.78 9.85
N HIS A 94 -6.98 -1.47 9.92
CA HIS A 94 -8.30 -0.82 10.03
C HIS A 94 -8.66 -0.03 8.76
N GLY A 95 -7.94 -0.28 7.68
CA GLY A 95 -8.02 0.48 6.43
C GLY A 95 -8.82 -0.22 5.33
N ASN A 96 -8.16 -0.41 4.19
CA ASN A 96 -8.82 -0.78 2.94
C ASN A 96 -9.31 -2.24 2.92
N MET A 97 -8.48 -3.19 3.33
CA MET A 97 -8.81 -4.62 3.24
C MET A 97 -9.82 -5.03 4.30
N THR A 98 -9.69 -4.53 5.53
CA THR A 98 -10.70 -4.75 6.58
C THR A 98 -12.04 -4.14 6.22
N ARG A 99 -12.07 -2.92 5.62
CA ARG A 99 -13.33 -2.31 5.17
C ARG A 99 -13.96 -3.09 4.02
N LEU A 100 -13.14 -3.60 3.11
CA LEU A 100 -13.60 -4.47 2.01
C LEU A 100 -14.26 -5.73 2.56
N TYR A 101 -13.58 -6.43 3.49
CA TYR A 101 -14.14 -7.59 4.16
C TYR A 101 -15.44 -7.29 4.90
N LYS A 102 -15.47 -6.22 5.71
CA LYS A 102 -16.69 -5.78 6.42
C LYS A 102 -17.83 -5.45 5.45
N GLY A 103 -17.53 -4.82 4.33
CA GLY A 103 -18.50 -4.52 3.29
C GLY A 103 -19.10 -5.76 2.66
N MET A 104 -18.29 -6.79 2.40
CA MET A 104 -18.77 -8.08 1.90
C MET A 104 -19.57 -8.84 2.96
N LYS A 105 -19.10 -8.89 4.21
CA LYS A 105 -19.79 -9.53 5.33
C LYS A 105 -21.14 -8.88 5.62
N GLY A 106 -21.23 -7.56 5.50
CA GLY A 106 -22.47 -6.79 5.66
C GLY A 106 -23.33 -6.70 4.42
N HIS A 107 -22.97 -7.35 3.30
CA HIS A 107 -23.70 -7.40 2.04
C HIS A 107 -23.93 -6.03 1.37
N TYR A 108 -23.08 -5.03 1.66
CA TYR A 108 -23.18 -3.69 1.05
C TYR A 108 -21.99 -3.32 0.14
N PHE A 109 -20.99 -4.19 0.04
CA PHE A 109 -19.91 -3.98 -0.93
C PHE A 109 -20.41 -4.32 -2.35
N MET A 110 -19.98 -3.51 -3.32
CA MET A 110 -20.25 -3.69 -4.74
C MET A 110 -19.06 -3.28 -5.59
N TYR A 111 -18.86 -3.94 -6.71
CA TYR A 111 -17.86 -3.50 -7.68
C TYR A 111 -18.32 -2.21 -8.36
N THR A 112 -17.43 -1.24 -8.39
CA THR A 112 -17.68 0.10 -8.91
C THR A 112 -17.14 0.21 -10.34
N GLY A 113 -18.02 0.10 -11.31
CA GLY A 113 -17.74 0.25 -12.74
C GLY A 113 -17.02 -0.93 -13.39
N ARG A 114 -16.05 -1.52 -12.73
CA ARG A 114 -15.21 -2.62 -13.24
C ARG A 114 -14.74 -3.52 -12.09
N LYS A 115 -14.34 -4.74 -12.42
CA LYS A 115 -13.86 -5.74 -11.47
C LYS A 115 -12.35 -5.99 -11.55
N ASP A 116 -11.74 -5.58 -12.65
CA ASP A 116 -10.32 -5.79 -12.96
C ASP A 116 -9.40 -4.67 -12.44
N THR A 117 -9.91 -3.78 -11.60
CA THR A 117 -9.11 -2.72 -10.97
C THR A 117 -7.99 -3.33 -10.12
N ILE A 118 -6.75 -3.11 -10.52
CA ILE A 118 -5.56 -3.62 -9.80
C ILE A 118 -5.41 -2.87 -8.48
N LYS A 119 -5.12 -3.61 -7.42
CA LYS A 119 -4.85 -3.08 -6.08
C LYS A 119 -3.55 -3.69 -5.54
N ALA A 120 -2.43 -3.05 -5.87
CA ALA A 120 -1.13 -3.45 -5.36
C ALA A 120 -1.16 -3.55 -3.83
N SER A 121 -0.79 -4.70 -3.30
CA SER A 121 -0.89 -5.00 -1.87
C SER A 121 0.21 -5.94 -1.42
N ILE A 122 0.51 -5.92 -0.13
CA ILE A 122 1.49 -6.78 0.52
C ILE A 122 1.00 -7.19 1.90
N TYR A 123 1.24 -8.44 2.28
CA TYR A 123 0.94 -8.93 3.61
C TYR A 123 1.94 -8.39 4.62
N VAL A 124 1.48 -7.95 5.79
CA VAL A 124 2.34 -7.30 6.79
C VAL A 124 3.48 -8.20 7.26
N LYS A 125 3.23 -9.50 7.47
CA LYS A 125 4.30 -10.44 7.88
C LYS A 125 5.34 -10.61 6.77
N GLU A 126 4.91 -10.65 5.51
CA GLU A 126 5.82 -10.74 4.36
C GLU A 126 6.70 -9.49 4.26
N LEU A 127 6.11 -8.31 4.47
CA LEU A 127 6.84 -7.05 4.48
C LEU A 127 7.91 -7.02 5.60
N VAL A 128 7.56 -7.49 6.81
CA VAL A 128 8.49 -7.57 7.94
C VAL A 128 9.63 -8.57 7.69
N LEU A 129 9.31 -9.72 7.06
CA LEU A 129 10.33 -10.71 6.67
C LEU A 129 11.30 -10.14 5.64
N PHE A 130 10.80 -9.35 4.67
CA PHE A 130 11.65 -8.62 3.74
C PHE A 130 12.53 -7.57 4.45
N PHE A 131 12.00 -6.86 5.45
CA PHE A 131 12.81 -5.93 6.27
C PHE A 131 13.96 -6.66 6.96
N LYS A 132 13.69 -7.83 7.57
CA LYS A 132 14.71 -8.66 8.18
C LYS A 132 15.77 -9.06 7.15
N TYR A 133 15.38 -9.56 5.99
CA TYR A 133 16.27 -9.94 4.90
C TYR A 133 17.22 -8.81 4.51
N ARG A 134 16.71 -7.57 4.39
CA ARG A 134 17.52 -6.41 4.01
C ARG A 134 18.40 -5.86 5.13
N MET A 135 17.93 -5.92 6.37
CA MET A 135 18.61 -5.27 7.49
C MET A 135 19.60 -6.18 8.21
N MET A 136 19.29 -7.47 8.31
CA MET A 136 20.04 -8.39 9.17
C MET A 136 20.83 -9.45 8.39
N ASP A 137 20.26 -9.96 7.33
CA ASP A 137 20.77 -11.17 6.68
C ASP A 137 21.77 -10.86 5.55
N ASN A 138 21.80 -9.61 5.03
CA ASN A 138 22.59 -9.25 3.85
C ASN A 138 23.16 -7.82 3.94
N SER A 139 24.20 -7.54 3.15
CA SER A 139 24.77 -6.21 2.96
C SER A 139 24.51 -5.73 1.54
N PHE A 140 24.06 -4.48 1.40
CA PHE A 140 23.68 -3.88 0.13
C PHE A 140 24.11 -2.43 0.08
N PRO A 141 25.41 -2.15 -0.19
CA PRO A 141 25.95 -0.79 -0.24
C PRO A 141 25.19 0.10 -1.25
N GLY A 142 25.08 1.38 -0.90
CA GLY A 142 24.37 2.34 -1.73
C GLY A 142 22.89 2.46 -1.40
N THR A 143 22.12 3.01 -2.34
CA THR A 143 20.66 3.16 -2.23
C THR A 143 19.94 2.15 -3.10
N ASP A 144 19.01 1.42 -2.51
CA ASP A 144 18.15 0.49 -3.21
C ASP A 144 16.67 0.78 -2.90
N ILE A 145 15.83 0.82 -3.95
CA ILE A 145 14.39 1.11 -3.83
C ILE A 145 13.62 -0.12 -4.26
N PHE A 146 12.59 -0.50 -3.47
CA PHE A 146 11.72 -1.64 -3.76
C PHE A 146 10.25 -1.28 -3.68
N ASN A 147 9.51 -1.59 -4.72
CA ASN A 147 8.06 -1.70 -4.67
C ASN A 147 7.68 -3.00 -3.95
N CYS A 148 7.12 -2.87 -2.76
CA CYS A 148 6.72 -4.04 -1.98
C CYS A 148 5.25 -4.37 -2.25
N THR A 149 5.01 -5.25 -3.22
CA THR A 149 3.72 -5.78 -3.62
C THR A 149 3.88 -7.22 -4.13
N PHE A 150 2.81 -7.99 -4.13
CA PHE A 150 2.80 -9.29 -4.82
C PHE A 150 2.98 -9.10 -6.33
N GLU A 151 3.63 -10.08 -6.96
CA GLU A 151 3.82 -10.13 -8.41
C GLU A 151 3.30 -11.47 -8.94
N PRO A 152 2.34 -11.48 -9.87
CA PRO A 152 1.64 -10.31 -10.40
C PRO A 152 0.74 -9.64 -9.34
N ALA A 153 0.47 -8.33 -9.51
CA ALA A 153 -0.46 -7.62 -8.65
C ALA A 153 -1.91 -8.10 -8.89
N TYR A 154 -2.67 -8.23 -7.81
CA TYR A 154 -4.04 -8.75 -7.85
C TYR A 154 -5.07 -7.65 -8.10
N ASN A 155 -6.12 -7.97 -8.87
CA ASN A 155 -7.26 -7.10 -9.04
C ASN A 155 -8.30 -7.28 -7.92
N ILE A 156 -9.27 -6.35 -7.86
CA ILE A 156 -10.26 -6.33 -6.77
C ILE A 156 -11.15 -7.58 -6.75
N GLU A 157 -11.46 -8.19 -7.90
CA GLU A 157 -12.23 -9.43 -7.96
C GLU A 157 -11.45 -10.60 -7.36
N GLN A 158 -10.17 -10.76 -7.75
CA GLN A 158 -9.29 -11.79 -7.19
C GLN A 158 -9.13 -11.65 -5.67
N ILE A 159 -8.96 -10.41 -5.18
CA ILE A 159 -8.86 -10.14 -3.74
C ILE A 159 -10.16 -10.55 -3.03
N CYS A 160 -11.32 -10.15 -3.54
CA CYS A 160 -12.61 -10.50 -2.95
C CYS A 160 -12.86 -12.01 -2.93
N GLU A 161 -12.58 -12.70 -4.04
CA GLU A 161 -12.80 -14.16 -4.13
C GLU A 161 -11.84 -14.92 -3.19
N THR A 162 -10.59 -14.46 -3.05
CA THR A 162 -9.63 -15.06 -2.11
C THR A 162 -10.07 -14.85 -0.66
N MET A 163 -10.54 -13.64 -0.31
CA MET A 163 -11.12 -13.37 1.02
C MET A 163 -12.34 -14.25 1.32
N LYS A 164 -13.25 -14.39 0.36
CA LYS A 164 -14.45 -15.24 0.48
C LYS A 164 -14.05 -16.69 0.70
N LYS A 165 -13.11 -17.21 -0.10
CA LYS A 165 -12.60 -18.58 0.02
C LYS A 165 -11.98 -18.84 1.40
N ALA A 166 -11.13 -17.93 1.87
CA ALA A 166 -10.47 -18.08 3.16
C ALA A 166 -11.43 -18.01 4.37
N THR A 167 -12.48 -17.18 4.28
CA THR A 167 -13.42 -16.94 5.40
C THR A 167 -14.73 -17.71 5.30
N GLY A 168 -14.97 -18.47 4.23
CA GLY A 168 -16.23 -19.17 3.98
C GLY A 168 -17.41 -18.23 3.66
N LEU A 169 -17.16 -16.97 3.35
CA LEU A 169 -18.19 -15.96 3.13
C LEU A 169 -18.94 -16.22 1.82
N LYS A 170 -20.25 -16.43 1.92
CA LYS A 170 -21.15 -16.64 0.76
C LYS A 170 -21.85 -15.32 0.42
N TYR A 171 -21.24 -14.51 -0.44
CA TYR A 171 -21.82 -13.26 -0.92
C TYR A 171 -21.56 -13.09 -2.41
N ARG A 172 -22.63 -12.89 -3.19
CA ARG A 172 -22.53 -12.55 -4.61
C ARG A 172 -22.40 -11.04 -4.75
N ILE A 173 -21.20 -10.57 -5.04
CA ILE A 173 -20.91 -9.14 -5.14
C ILE A 173 -21.51 -8.58 -6.42
N PRO A 174 -22.44 -7.62 -6.37
CA PRO A 174 -22.99 -6.99 -7.58
C PRO A 174 -21.98 -6.06 -8.23
N LEU A 175 -22.07 -5.93 -9.55
CA LEU A 175 -21.36 -4.91 -10.33
C LEU A 175 -22.33 -3.78 -10.65
N ILE A 176 -21.98 -2.55 -10.24
CA ILE A 176 -22.75 -1.36 -10.59
C ILE A 176 -22.02 -0.60 -11.69
N PRO A 177 -22.67 -0.33 -12.83
CA PRO A 177 -22.08 0.45 -13.91
C PRO A 177 -21.58 1.82 -13.41
N GLY A 178 -20.34 2.18 -13.79
CA GLY A 178 -19.68 3.39 -13.31
C GLY A 178 -20.44 4.68 -13.63
N GLY A 179 -21.13 4.73 -14.80
CA GLY A 179 -22.00 5.84 -15.19
C GLY A 179 -23.14 6.10 -14.19
N LEU A 180 -23.84 5.04 -13.76
CA LEU A 180 -24.92 5.15 -12.77
C LEU A 180 -24.41 5.66 -11.43
N LEU A 181 -23.25 5.18 -10.98
CA LEU A 181 -22.62 5.60 -9.73
C LEU A 181 -22.16 7.06 -9.80
N MET A 182 -21.58 7.48 -10.92
CA MET A 182 -21.17 8.87 -11.15
C MET A 182 -22.36 9.82 -11.15
N THR A 183 -23.45 9.46 -11.83
CA THR A 183 -24.70 10.24 -11.84
C THR A 183 -25.28 10.33 -10.43
N ALA A 184 -25.38 9.21 -9.71
CA ALA A 184 -25.84 9.22 -8.32
C ALA A 184 -24.94 10.07 -7.40
N ALA A 185 -23.61 9.97 -7.57
CA ALA A 185 -22.66 10.76 -6.79
C ALA A 185 -22.75 12.27 -7.07
N THR A 186 -23.06 12.64 -8.31
CA THR A 186 -23.23 14.06 -8.71
C THR A 186 -24.53 14.65 -8.14
N ILE A 187 -25.61 13.86 -8.12
CA ILE A 187 -26.92 14.30 -7.62
C ILE A 187 -26.96 14.29 -6.10
N LEU A 188 -26.49 13.23 -5.45
CA LEU A 188 -26.57 13.06 -3.99
C LEU A 188 -25.39 13.70 -3.23
N GLY A 189 -24.26 13.90 -3.89
CA GLY A 189 -23.08 14.51 -3.30
C GLY A 189 -23.31 15.85 -2.60
N PRO A 190 -24.03 16.81 -3.23
CA PRO A 190 -24.35 18.11 -2.61
C PRO A 190 -25.32 18.00 -1.42
N ILE A 191 -26.22 16.99 -1.44
CA ILE A 191 -27.34 16.89 -0.47
C ILE A 191 -26.93 16.14 0.80
N GLY A 192 -25.96 15.24 0.74
CA GLY A 192 -25.58 14.39 1.89
C GLY A 192 -24.17 13.86 1.87
N GLY A 193 -23.36 14.30 0.93
CA GLY A 193 -22.12 13.66 0.49
C GLY A 193 -21.06 13.34 1.53
N LYS A 194 -20.93 14.14 2.58
CA LYS A 194 -19.98 13.85 3.67
C LYS A 194 -20.48 12.74 4.62
N LYS A 195 -21.79 12.62 4.82
CA LYS A 195 -22.40 11.59 5.69
C LYS A 195 -22.62 10.26 4.97
N VAL A 196 -22.98 10.28 3.69
CA VAL A 196 -23.30 9.08 2.90
C VAL A 196 -22.06 8.48 2.23
N GLY A 197 -20.93 9.20 2.19
CA GLY A 197 -19.66 8.72 1.63
C GLY A 197 -19.64 8.55 0.10
N ILE A 198 -20.69 8.98 -0.60
CA ILE A 198 -20.81 8.92 -2.06
C ILE A 198 -20.43 10.30 -2.61
N HIS A 199 -19.15 10.47 -2.98
CA HIS A 199 -18.65 11.68 -3.61
C HIS A 199 -17.97 11.31 -4.93
N PRO A 200 -18.14 12.09 -6.04
CA PRO A 200 -17.61 11.75 -7.37
C PRO A 200 -16.11 11.44 -7.38
N ALA A 201 -15.31 12.23 -6.67
CA ALA A 201 -13.87 12.00 -6.57
C ALA A 201 -13.52 10.66 -5.88
N ARG A 202 -14.33 10.21 -4.90
CA ARG A 202 -14.14 8.92 -4.23
C ARG A 202 -14.53 7.76 -5.13
N VAL A 203 -15.65 7.88 -5.86
CA VAL A 203 -16.08 6.90 -6.86
C VAL A 203 -14.99 6.74 -7.92
N LYS A 204 -14.49 7.85 -8.49
CA LYS A 204 -13.40 7.86 -9.45
C LYS A 204 -12.15 7.15 -8.90
N LYS A 205 -11.75 7.44 -7.66
CA LYS A 205 -10.59 6.80 -7.02
C LYS A 205 -10.76 5.29 -6.85
N LEU A 206 -11.97 4.79 -6.62
CA LEU A 206 -12.25 3.35 -6.52
C LEU A 206 -12.10 2.64 -7.87
N MET A 207 -12.34 3.33 -8.97
CA MET A 207 -12.27 2.80 -10.34
C MET A 207 -10.86 2.84 -10.94
N VAL A 208 -9.92 3.55 -10.32
CA VAL A 208 -8.53 3.67 -10.80
C VAL A 208 -7.66 2.61 -10.16
N SER A 209 -6.84 1.96 -10.98
CA SER A 209 -5.85 0.97 -10.53
C SER A 209 -4.71 1.62 -9.74
N THR A 210 -4.11 0.83 -8.86
CA THR A 210 -2.77 1.07 -8.32
C THR A 210 -1.86 -0.01 -8.90
N ASN A 211 -1.44 0.20 -10.15
CA ASN A 211 -0.71 -0.79 -10.94
C ASN A 211 0.79 -0.61 -10.70
N ILE A 212 1.32 -1.39 -9.74
CA ILE A 212 2.70 -1.30 -9.27
C ILE A 212 3.41 -2.62 -9.56
N CYS A 213 4.58 -2.55 -10.19
CA CYS A 213 5.43 -3.69 -10.50
C CYS A 213 6.19 -4.17 -9.26
N GLY A 214 6.01 -5.43 -8.90
CA GLY A 214 6.73 -6.11 -7.81
C GLY A 214 7.92 -6.95 -8.26
N LYS A 215 8.26 -6.93 -9.55
CA LYS A 215 9.27 -7.83 -10.14
C LYS A 215 10.63 -7.71 -9.48
N LYS A 216 11.06 -6.51 -9.13
CA LYS A 216 12.36 -6.30 -8.48
C LYS A 216 12.43 -7.01 -7.13
N LEU A 217 11.37 -6.92 -6.32
CA LEU A 217 11.27 -7.65 -5.06
C LEU A 217 11.30 -9.17 -5.27
N ALA A 218 10.57 -9.67 -6.26
CA ALA A 218 10.55 -11.10 -6.59
C ALA A 218 11.91 -11.62 -7.11
N ALA A 219 12.72 -10.75 -7.72
CA ALA A 219 13.99 -11.13 -8.36
C ALA A 219 15.25 -10.84 -7.51
N CYS A 220 15.11 -10.19 -6.34
CA CYS A 220 16.28 -9.75 -5.55
C CYS A 220 16.93 -10.84 -4.68
N GLY A 221 16.50 -12.10 -4.81
CA GLY A 221 16.95 -13.23 -3.98
C GLY A 221 16.13 -13.44 -2.71
N TYR A 222 15.16 -12.58 -2.42
CA TYR A 222 14.18 -12.79 -1.37
C TYR A 222 13.10 -13.78 -1.81
N THR A 223 12.82 -14.77 -0.99
CA THR A 223 11.76 -15.75 -1.25
C THR A 223 10.53 -15.44 -0.42
N PHE A 224 9.38 -15.25 -1.07
CA PHE A 224 8.11 -15.10 -0.37
C PHE A 224 7.76 -16.35 0.44
N HIS A 225 7.33 -16.17 1.68
CA HIS A 225 6.97 -17.24 2.62
C HIS A 225 5.49 -17.59 2.54
N TYR A 226 4.66 -16.66 2.09
CA TYR A 226 3.22 -16.82 1.97
C TYR A 226 2.79 -16.67 0.51
N SER A 227 1.99 -17.62 0.01
CA SER A 227 1.21 -17.36 -1.20
C SER A 227 0.10 -16.33 -0.89
N PHE A 228 -0.43 -15.67 -1.91
CA PHE A 228 -1.52 -14.70 -1.70
C PHE A 228 -2.73 -15.31 -0.98
N GLU A 229 -3.11 -16.56 -1.31
CA GLU A 229 -4.20 -17.27 -0.62
C GLU A 229 -3.89 -17.55 0.85
N ASP A 230 -2.65 -17.95 1.15
CA ASP A 230 -2.26 -18.33 2.51
C ASP A 230 -2.20 -17.11 3.45
N THR A 231 -1.95 -15.91 2.92
CA THR A 231 -1.98 -14.69 3.74
C THR A 231 -3.34 -14.44 4.39
N PHE A 232 -4.44 -14.71 3.69
CA PHE A 232 -5.79 -14.51 4.25
C PHE A 232 -6.17 -15.61 5.24
N LYS A 233 -5.69 -16.83 5.05
CA LYS A 233 -5.86 -17.92 6.02
C LYS A 233 -5.08 -17.62 7.30
N ASP A 234 -3.83 -17.19 7.17
CA ASP A 234 -2.98 -16.82 8.29
C ASP A 234 -3.55 -15.61 9.05
N TRP A 235 -4.02 -14.58 8.33
CA TRP A 235 -4.71 -13.45 8.95
C TRP A 235 -5.97 -13.87 9.71
N LEU A 236 -6.78 -14.76 9.14
CA LEU A 236 -7.96 -15.30 9.81
C LEU A 236 -7.60 -16.07 11.09
N ASN A 237 -6.53 -16.86 11.05
CA ASN A 237 -6.00 -17.58 12.21
C ASN A 237 -5.52 -16.63 13.29
N ASP A 238 -4.78 -15.57 12.94
CA ASP A 238 -4.35 -14.52 13.87
C ASP A 238 -5.53 -13.82 14.58
N CYS A 239 -6.69 -13.79 13.92
CA CYS A 239 -7.95 -13.25 14.44
C CYS A 239 -8.85 -14.33 15.10
N ASN A 240 -8.32 -15.52 15.42
CA ASN A 240 -9.04 -16.65 16.04
C ASN A 240 -10.28 -17.08 15.26
N GLY A 241 -10.26 -16.99 13.93
CA GLY A 241 -11.38 -17.35 13.06
C GLY A 241 -12.58 -16.38 13.08
N GLN A 242 -12.50 -15.25 13.81
CA GLN A 242 -13.62 -14.31 13.93
C GLN A 242 -13.85 -13.42 12.71
N GLY A 243 -12.88 -13.36 11.82
CA GLY A 243 -12.89 -12.56 10.58
C GLY A 243 -11.59 -11.80 10.37
N LEU A 244 -11.54 -11.02 9.29
CA LEU A 244 -10.33 -10.26 8.92
C LEU A 244 -10.40 -8.84 9.51
N PHE A 245 -9.79 -8.65 10.69
CA PHE A 245 -9.82 -7.39 11.46
C PHE A 245 -8.43 -6.94 11.92
#